data_f753906622cf66633500f2deff92344d
#
_entry.id   f753906622cf66633500f2deff92344d
#
_cell.length_a   1.000
_cell.length_b   1.000
_cell.length_c   1.000
_cell.angle_alpha   90.00
_cell.angle_beta   90.00
_cell.angle_gamma   90.00
#
_symmetry.space_group_name_H-M   'P 1'
#
loop_
_entity.id
_entity.type
_entity.pdbx_description
1 polymer ?
#
loop_
_entity_poly.entity_id
_entity_poly.type
_entity_poly.pdbx_seq_one_letter_code
_entity_poly.pdbx_strand_id
1 'polypeptide(L)'
;LPDDAISIHNLSKKFKNPDGKGFFYALDNVSLSIPRGSIFGLLGPNGAGKSTFINILAGLTIKTSGEAVVWGNNIDQHPKASRSSLGVVPQELTIDPFFTPKESLEQQAGLYGVRPKDRNIDYILRMLDLEDKAEAYSRTLSGGMRRRLLVAKAMVHRPPILILDEPTAGVDIELRVQLWKYVRKLNENGTTIILTTHYLEEAEELCDKIAILDKGKIVKSASKQDLLEDADSKTISVKVRETPDLNHPILLELGANINDNNELTVNFNPKIINSREIL
;
A
#
# COMPACT_ATOMS: atom_id res chain seq x y z
N LEU A 1 -10.31 2.71 23.51
CA LEU A 1 -9.47 2.50 22.31
C LEU A 1 -9.25 3.86 21.65
N PRO A 2 -8.05 4.16 21.09
CA PRO A 2 -7.80 5.44 20.43
C PRO A 2 -8.67 5.59 19.17
N ASP A 3 -9.03 6.82 18.79
CA ASP A 3 -9.81 7.08 17.58
C ASP A 3 -8.98 6.81 16.32
N ASP A 4 -7.68 7.13 16.36
CA ASP A 4 -6.73 6.84 15.30
C ASP A 4 -6.00 5.51 15.54
N ALA A 5 -5.82 4.72 14.49
CA ALA A 5 -4.95 3.54 14.49
C ALA A 5 -3.47 3.96 14.54
N ILE A 6 -3.13 5.00 13.81
CA ILE A 6 -1.78 5.60 13.81
C ILE A 6 -1.92 7.12 13.84
N SER A 7 -1.14 7.75 14.71
CA SER A 7 -1.00 9.21 14.80
C SER A 7 0.47 9.59 14.72
N ILE A 8 0.80 10.52 13.83
CA ILE A 8 2.17 10.94 13.54
C ILE A 8 2.25 12.46 13.57
N HIS A 9 3.25 12.97 14.30
CA HIS A 9 3.51 14.40 14.45
C HIS A 9 4.96 14.75 14.11
N ASN A 10 5.14 15.57 13.08
CA ASN A 10 6.43 16.12 12.64
C ASN A 10 7.54 15.07 12.48
N LEU A 11 7.17 13.87 12.00
CA LEU A 11 8.08 12.75 11.82
C LEU A 11 9.12 13.08 10.75
N SER A 12 10.39 12.97 11.10
CA SER A 12 11.49 13.22 10.16
C SER A 12 12.54 12.10 10.23
N LYS A 13 13.10 11.79 9.07
CA LYS A 13 14.22 10.85 8.93
C LYS A 13 15.27 11.41 7.98
N LYS A 14 16.49 11.56 8.49
CA LYS A 14 17.70 11.90 7.71
C LYS A 14 18.56 10.67 7.49
N PHE A 15 19.09 10.53 6.28
CA PHE A 15 20.16 9.61 5.95
C PHE A 15 21.39 10.38 5.46
N LYS A 16 22.57 9.80 5.62
CA LYS A 16 23.79 10.33 4.98
C LYS A 16 23.69 10.13 3.48
N ASN A 17 24.18 11.11 2.72
CA ASN A 17 24.29 10.93 1.27
C ASN A 17 25.26 9.77 0.93
N PRO A 18 25.04 9.04 -0.17
CA PRO A 18 25.91 7.95 -0.60
C PRO A 18 27.37 8.38 -0.85
N ASP A 19 27.57 9.64 -1.24
CA ASP A 19 28.91 10.24 -1.43
C ASP A 19 29.62 10.64 -0.11
N GLY A 20 28.94 10.40 1.02
CA GLY A 20 29.44 10.74 2.35
C GLY A 20 29.38 12.24 2.69
N LYS A 21 28.93 13.08 1.75
CA LYS A 21 28.85 14.54 1.94
C LYS A 21 27.43 14.98 2.23
N GLY A 22 27.16 15.36 3.50
CA GLY A 22 25.88 15.88 3.92
C GLY A 22 24.81 14.80 4.17
N PHE A 23 23.56 15.26 4.25
CA PHE A 23 22.39 14.45 4.56
C PHE A 23 21.25 14.80 3.62
N PHE A 24 20.35 13.83 3.38
CA PHE A 24 19.08 14.09 2.74
C PHE A 24 17.94 13.65 3.66
N TYR A 25 16.78 14.27 3.51
CA TYR A 25 15.57 13.87 4.22
C TYR A 25 14.82 12.82 3.40
N ALA A 26 14.67 11.63 3.97
CA ALA A 26 13.76 10.62 3.44
C ALA A 26 12.32 10.89 3.91
N LEU A 27 12.16 11.51 5.10
CA LEU A 27 10.92 12.08 5.60
C LEU A 27 11.24 13.45 6.22
N ASP A 28 10.43 14.46 5.96
CA ASP A 28 10.61 15.83 6.42
C ASP A 28 9.29 16.38 6.99
N ASN A 29 9.22 16.46 8.32
CA ASN A 29 8.08 16.98 9.09
C ASN A 29 6.72 16.37 8.69
N VAL A 30 6.67 15.04 8.48
CA VAL A 30 5.45 14.33 8.14
C VAL A 30 4.51 14.30 9.34
N SER A 31 3.30 14.82 9.17
CA SER A 31 2.20 14.70 10.13
C SER A 31 0.99 14.07 9.47
N LEU A 32 0.42 13.02 10.09
CA LEU A 32 -0.59 12.18 9.50
C LEU A 32 -1.39 11.44 10.58
N SER A 33 -2.72 11.36 10.38
CA SER A 33 -3.61 10.52 11.17
C SER A 33 -4.28 9.49 10.30
N ILE A 34 -4.25 8.23 10.74
CA ILE A 34 -4.89 7.11 10.06
C ILE A 34 -6.03 6.60 10.94
N PRO A 35 -7.29 6.75 10.52
CA PRO A 35 -8.45 6.31 11.28
C PRO A 35 -8.47 4.79 11.46
N ARG A 36 -9.04 4.33 12.57
CA ARG A 36 -9.26 2.90 12.81
C ARG A 36 -10.31 2.34 11.86
N GLY A 37 -10.10 1.08 11.45
CA GLY A 37 -11.02 0.35 10.58
C GLY A 37 -11.09 0.87 9.15
N SER A 38 -10.23 1.83 8.77
CA SER A 38 -10.16 2.35 7.40
C SER A 38 -9.14 1.59 6.56
N ILE A 39 -9.31 1.65 5.24
CA ILE A 39 -8.26 1.35 4.26
C ILE A 39 -7.62 2.68 3.88
N PHE A 40 -6.39 2.87 4.29
CA PHE A 40 -5.63 4.10 4.09
C PHE A 40 -4.54 3.92 3.04
N GLY A 41 -4.54 4.76 2.00
CA GLY A 41 -3.54 4.77 0.94
C GLY A 41 -2.41 5.76 1.21
N LEU A 42 -1.16 5.31 1.14
CA LEU A 42 0.01 6.17 1.07
C LEU A 42 0.55 6.13 -0.36
N LEU A 43 0.13 7.10 -1.17
CA LEU A 43 0.46 7.20 -2.59
C LEU A 43 1.73 8.03 -2.79
N GLY A 44 2.57 7.66 -3.73
CA GLY A 44 3.73 8.45 -4.12
C GLY A 44 4.69 7.70 -5.02
N PRO A 45 5.56 8.43 -5.74
CA PRO A 45 6.56 7.83 -6.62
C PRO A 45 7.60 7.01 -5.85
N ASN A 46 8.42 6.27 -6.59
CA ASN A 46 9.57 5.59 -6.00
C ASN A 46 10.54 6.62 -5.42
N GLY A 47 11.07 6.35 -4.23
CA GLY A 47 11.93 7.29 -3.51
C GLY A 47 11.18 8.40 -2.75
N ALA A 48 9.84 8.44 -2.76
CA ALA A 48 9.06 9.43 -2.01
C ALA A 48 9.21 9.33 -0.49
N GLY A 49 9.65 8.17 0.05
CA GLY A 49 9.80 7.94 1.48
C GLY A 49 8.84 6.90 2.06
N LYS A 50 7.98 6.25 1.23
CA LYS A 50 6.95 5.28 1.66
C LYS A 50 7.55 4.13 2.50
N SER A 51 8.56 3.43 1.99
CA SER A 51 9.19 2.33 2.72
C SER A 51 9.96 2.80 3.96
N THR A 52 10.52 4.02 3.96
CA THR A 52 11.12 4.62 5.16
C THR A 52 10.07 4.85 6.25
N PHE A 53 8.89 5.34 5.87
CA PHE A 53 7.76 5.52 6.76
C PHE A 53 7.33 4.18 7.40
N ILE A 54 7.12 3.15 6.59
CA ILE A 54 6.78 1.79 7.08
C ILE A 54 7.88 1.26 8.01
N ASN A 55 9.15 1.37 7.62
CA ASN A 55 10.27 0.84 8.39
C ASN A 55 10.42 1.52 9.76
N ILE A 56 10.05 2.79 9.89
CA ILE A 56 10.02 3.47 11.20
C ILE A 56 8.91 2.88 12.07
N LEU A 57 7.70 2.71 11.54
CA LEU A 57 6.58 2.13 12.28
C LEU A 57 6.86 0.68 12.70
N ALA A 58 7.47 -0.09 11.81
CA ALA A 58 7.88 -1.48 12.06
C ALA A 58 9.09 -1.60 13.02
N GLY A 59 9.73 -0.47 13.38
CA GLY A 59 10.92 -0.46 14.24
C GLY A 59 12.19 -0.96 13.57
N LEU A 60 12.23 -1.02 12.24
CA LEU A 60 13.40 -1.39 11.44
C LEU A 60 14.34 -0.20 11.19
N THR A 61 13.81 1.01 11.32
CA THR A 61 14.56 2.27 11.14
C THR A 61 14.23 3.23 12.29
N ILE A 62 15.26 3.78 12.91
CA ILE A 62 15.10 4.79 13.97
C ILE A 62 14.83 6.14 13.30
N LYS A 63 13.76 6.82 13.71
CA LYS A 63 13.47 8.18 13.27
C LYS A 63 14.55 9.18 13.73
N THR A 64 14.65 10.33 13.08
CA THR A 64 15.55 11.42 13.49
C THR A 64 14.86 12.34 14.50
N SER A 65 13.59 12.66 14.27
CA SER A 65 12.79 13.52 15.15
C SER A 65 11.30 13.28 14.94
N GLY A 66 10.46 13.93 15.74
CA GLY A 66 9.00 13.80 15.68
C GLY A 66 8.49 12.68 16.57
N GLU A 67 7.20 12.42 16.50
CA GLU A 67 6.48 11.43 17.30
C GLU A 67 5.63 10.53 16.42
N ALA A 68 5.54 9.25 16.79
CA ALA A 68 4.62 8.32 16.18
C ALA A 68 3.99 7.42 17.26
N VAL A 69 2.68 7.30 17.20
CA VAL A 69 1.86 6.48 18.08
C VAL A 69 1.12 5.45 17.24
N VAL A 70 1.26 4.17 17.59
CA VAL A 70 0.63 3.04 16.90
C VAL A 70 -0.29 2.36 17.88
N TRP A 71 -1.58 2.31 17.58
CA TRP A 71 -2.62 1.70 18.43
C TRP A 71 -2.56 2.20 19.89
N GLY A 72 -2.34 3.51 20.07
CA GLY A 72 -2.20 4.16 21.38
C GLY A 72 -0.84 3.97 22.05
N ASN A 73 0.12 3.28 21.42
CA ASN A 73 1.46 3.07 21.95
C ASN A 73 2.48 3.93 21.21
N ASN A 74 3.17 4.81 21.93
CA ASN A 74 4.31 5.56 21.39
C ASN A 74 5.44 4.59 21.02
N ILE A 75 5.97 4.69 19.80
CA ILE A 75 6.96 3.74 19.27
C ILE A 75 8.30 3.76 20.03
N ASP A 76 8.65 4.87 20.68
CA ASP A 76 9.90 5.00 21.45
C ASP A 76 9.73 4.48 22.87
N GLN A 77 8.60 4.77 23.51
CA GLN A 77 8.32 4.41 24.90
C GLN A 77 7.84 2.95 25.02
N HIS A 78 7.05 2.48 24.06
CA HIS A 78 6.44 1.15 24.07
C HIS A 78 6.69 0.38 22.76
N PRO A 79 7.96 0.21 22.33
CA PRO A 79 8.30 -0.31 21.02
C PRO A 79 7.78 -1.74 20.77
N LYS A 80 7.73 -2.57 21.82
CA LYS A 80 7.23 -3.95 21.72
C LYS A 80 5.71 -3.97 21.50
N ALA A 81 4.95 -3.19 22.27
CA ALA A 81 3.50 -3.10 22.14
C ALA A 81 3.09 -2.50 20.79
N SER A 82 3.79 -1.45 20.35
CA SER A 82 3.60 -0.85 19.02
C SER A 82 3.79 -1.88 17.91
N ARG A 83 4.92 -2.60 17.88
CA ARG A 83 5.18 -3.63 16.87
C ARG A 83 4.22 -4.80 16.91
N SER A 84 3.76 -5.20 18.09
CA SER A 84 2.76 -6.26 18.22
C SER A 84 1.39 -5.86 17.68
N SER A 85 1.13 -4.58 17.50
CA SER A 85 -0.10 -4.05 16.88
C SER A 85 -0.03 -3.98 15.35
N LEU A 86 1.11 -4.34 14.76
CA LEU A 86 1.35 -4.26 13.32
C LEU A 86 1.60 -5.64 12.71
N GLY A 87 0.94 -5.92 11.59
CA GLY A 87 1.37 -6.90 10.61
C GLY A 87 1.95 -6.17 9.41
N VAL A 88 3.12 -6.59 8.92
CA VAL A 88 3.75 -5.95 7.75
C VAL A 88 3.99 -6.97 6.68
N VAL A 89 3.49 -6.69 5.49
CA VAL A 89 3.71 -7.48 4.27
C VAL A 89 4.67 -6.70 3.39
N PRO A 90 5.91 -7.15 3.22
CA PRO A 90 6.90 -6.46 2.42
C PRO A 90 6.60 -6.59 0.92
N GLN A 91 7.18 -5.70 0.12
CA GLN A 91 7.11 -5.73 -1.34
C GLN A 91 7.71 -7.01 -1.91
N GLU A 92 8.85 -7.45 -1.37
CA GLU A 92 9.55 -8.65 -1.83
C GLU A 92 8.93 -9.94 -1.28
N LEU A 93 8.87 -10.99 -2.12
CA LEU A 93 8.35 -12.31 -1.77
C LEU A 93 9.39 -13.13 -0.99
N THR A 94 9.73 -12.71 0.22
CA THR A 94 10.71 -13.37 1.08
C THR A 94 10.05 -14.52 1.86
N ILE A 95 9.98 -15.70 1.26
CA ILE A 95 9.43 -16.92 1.85
C ILE A 95 10.48 -18.01 1.80
N ASP A 96 10.66 -18.71 2.91
CA ASP A 96 11.53 -19.88 2.95
C ASP A 96 10.92 -20.99 2.07
N PRO A 97 11.65 -21.47 1.05
CA PRO A 97 11.13 -22.43 0.08
C PRO A 97 10.93 -23.84 0.66
N PHE A 98 11.54 -24.15 1.81
CA PHE A 98 11.56 -25.48 2.42
C PHE A 98 10.48 -25.68 3.49
N PHE A 99 9.81 -24.60 3.95
CA PHE A 99 8.67 -24.72 4.84
C PHE A 99 7.36 -24.84 4.06
N THR A 100 6.41 -25.54 4.64
CA THR A 100 5.01 -25.50 4.20
C THR A 100 4.35 -24.22 4.69
N PRO A 101 3.22 -23.77 4.11
CA PRO A 101 2.43 -22.68 4.64
C PRO A 101 2.10 -22.83 6.12
N LYS A 102 1.67 -24.01 6.54
CA LYS A 102 1.33 -24.30 7.94
C LYS A 102 2.53 -24.17 8.87
N GLU A 103 3.67 -24.79 8.54
CA GLU A 103 4.91 -24.68 9.30
C GLU A 103 5.40 -23.22 9.40
N SER A 104 5.32 -22.47 8.28
CA SER A 104 5.68 -21.05 8.26
C SER A 104 4.82 -20.22 9.21
N LEU A 105 3.51 -20.49 9.28
CA LEU A 105 2.60 -19.81 10.20
C LEU A 105 2.82 -20.25 11.66
N GLU A 106 3.06 -21.54 11.90
CA GLU A 106 3.41 -22.07 13.23
C GLU A 106 4.66 -21.37 13.78
N GLN A 107 5.71 -21.30 12.97
CA GLN A 107 6.96 -20.63 13.33
C GLN A 107 6.73 -19.15 13.64
N GLN A 108 6.02 -18.46 12.76
CA GLN A 108 5.71 -17.04 12.91
C GLN A 108 4.89 -16.77 14.18
N ALA A 109 3.86 -17.59 14.44
CA ALA A 109 3.06 -17.51 15.66
C ALA A 109 3.93 -17.68 16.93
N GLY A 110 4.89 -18.60 16.87
CA GLY A 110 5.86 -18.81 17.95
C GLY A 110 6.71 -17.58 18.23
N LEU A 111 7.20 -16.89 17.16
CA LEU A 111 8.02 -15.67 17.28
C LEU A 111 7.23 -14.50 17.93
N TYR A 112 5.92 -14.45 17.71
CA TYR A 112 5.04 -13.48 18.38
C TYR A 112 4.54 -13.94 19.76
N GLY A 113 4.94 -15.14 20.22
CA GLY A 113 4.56 -15.68 21.51
C GLY A 113 3.09 -16.14 21.58
N VAL A 114 2.47 -16.42 20.43
CA VAL A 114 1.10 -16.95 20.37
C VAL A 114 1.12 -18.39 20.84
N ARG A 115 0.40 -18.66 21.94
CA ARG A 115 0.34 -20.02 22.52
C ARG A 115 -0.28 -21.01 21.52
N PRO A 116 0.16 -22.27 21.45
CA PRO A 116 -0.34 -23.25 20.48
C PRO A 116 -1.86 -23.35 20.42
N LYS A 117 -2.55 -23.32 21.56
CA LYS A 117 -4.02 -23.38 21.66
C LYS A 117 -4.76 -22.14 21.11
N ASP A 118 -4.06 -21.01 20.98
CA ASP A 118 -4.63 -19.73 20.54
C ASP A 118 -4.32 -19.44 19.04
N ARG A 119 -3.56 -20.33 18.38
CA ARG A 119 -3.20 -20.21 16.97
C ARG A 119 -4.38 -20.62 16.10
N ASN A 120 -4.78 -19.75 15.21
CA ASN A 120 -5.89 -19.99 14.28
C ASN A 120 -5.39 -20.26 12.86
N ILE A 121 -4.37 -21.09 12.73
CA ILE A 121 -3.65 -21.30 11.46
C ILE A 121 -4.58 -21.81 10.36
N ASP A 122 -5.37 -22.85 10.62
CA ASP A 122 -6.31 -23.41 9.65
C ASP A 122 -7.36 -22.38 9.20
N TYR A 123 -7.85 -21.53 10.11
CA TYR A 123 -8.74 -20.44 9.78
C TYR A 123 -8.08 -19.41 8.85
N ILE A 124 -6.83 -19.03 9.15
CA ILE A 124 -6.07 -18.06 8.32
C ILE A 124 -5.82 -18.61 6.93
N LEU A 125 -5.40 -19.88 6.84
CA LEU A 125 -5.16 -20.58 5.57
C LEU A 125 -6.43 -20.64 4.73
N ARG A 126 -7.57 -21.01 5.34
CA ARG A 126 -8.88 -21.03 4.67
C ARG A 126 -9.32 -19.64 4.21
N MET A 127 -9.18 -18.63 5.05
CA MET A 127 -9.55 -17.25 4.72
C MET A 127 -8.80 -16.71 3.50
N LEU A 128 -7.56 -17.20 3.28
CA LEU A 128 -6.67 -16.79 2.19
C LEU A 128 -6.58 -17.82 1.06
N ASP A 129 -7.50 -18.82 1.00
CA ASP A 129 -7.54 -19.89 0.00
C ASP A 129 -6.18 -20.60 -0.17
N LEU A 130 -5.58 -20.99 0.95
CA LEU A 130 -4.33 -21.74 1.03
C LEU A 130 -4.50 -23.10 1.73
N GLU A 131 -5.73 -23.49 2.10
CA GLU A 131 -6.02 -24.73 2.83
C GLU A 131 -5.53 -25.96 2.08
N ASP A 132 -5.82 -26.06 0.77
CA ASP A 132 -5.39 -27.15 -0.10
C ASP A 132 -3.87 -27.27 -0.29
N LYS A 133 -3.14 -26.23 0.10
CA LYS A 133 -1.67 -26.15 -0.01
C LYS A 133 -0.98 -26.06 1.35
N ALA A 134 -1.73 -26.27 2.44
CA ALA A 134 -1.23 -26.14 3.81
C ALA A 134 0.06 -26.94 4.07
N GLU A 135 0.14 -28.15 3.51
CA GLU A 135 1.23 -29.12 3.68
C GLU A 135 2.16 -29.19 2.45
N ALA A 136 1.94 -28.36 1.42
CA ALA A 136 2.80 -28.32 0.24
C ALA A 136 4.00 -27.40 0.47
N TYR A 137 5.19 -27.76 0.01
CA TYR A 137 6.36 -26.89 0.15
C TYR A 137 6.14 -25.53 -0.54
N SER A 138 6.55 -24.44 0.13
CA SER A 138 6.36 -23.06 -0.35
C SER A 138 7.00 -22.79 -1.72
N ARG A 139 8.03 -23.55 -2.10
CA ARG A 139 8.64 -23.48 -3.45
C ARG A 139 7.69 -23.89 -4.56
N THR A 140 6.67 -24.68 -4.29
CA THR A 140 5.69 -25.16 -5.27
C THR A 140 4.50 -24.20 -5.46
N LEU A 141 4.40 -23.18 -4.62
CA LEU A 141 3.33 -22.19 -4.67
C LEU A 141 3.51 -21.23 -5.85
N SER A 142 2.40 -20.83 -6.46
CA SER A 142 2.38 -19.73 -7.43
C SER A 142 2.77 -18.38 -6.78
N GLY A 143 3.10 -17.37 -7.59
CA GLY A 143 3.40 -16.03 -7.08
C GLY A 143 2.27 -15.45 -6.23
N GLY A 144 1.02 -15.60 -6.68
CA GLY A 144 -0.16 -15.17 -5.93
C GLY A 144 -0.35 -15.92 -4.61
N MET A 145 -0.12 -17.24 -4.59
CA MET A 145 -0.17 -18.03 -3.35
C MET A 145 0.92 -17.60 -2.37
N ARG A 146 2.13 -17.31 -2.86
CA ARG A 146 3.22 -16.79 -2.00
C ARG A 146 2.85 -15.43 -1.41
N ARG A 147 2.23 -14.54 -2.21
CA ARG A 147 1.78 -13.24 -1.71
C ARG A 147 0.71 -13.39 -0.62
N ARG A 148 -0.26 -14.30 -0.81
CA ARG A 148 -1.26 -14.64 0.21
C ARG A 148 -0.64 -15.23 1.47
N LEU A 149 0.39 -16.07 1.34
CA LEU A 149 1.13 -16.60 2.48
C LEU A 149 1.86 -15.51 3.28
N LEU A 150 2.40 -14.48 2.64
CA LEU A 150 2.98 -13.32 3.35
C LEU A 150 1.91 -12.56 4.14
N VAL A 151 0.72 -12.37 3.56
CA VAL A 151 -0.42 -11.79 4.29
C VAL A 151 -0.80 -12.66 5.48
N ALA A 152 -0.89 -13.98 5.29
CA ALA A 152 -1.16 -14.95 6.37
C ALA A 152 -0.14 -14.82 7.51
N LYS A 153 1.15 -14.77 7.19
CA LYS A 153 2.23 -14.58 8.18
C LYS A 153 2.09 -13.27 8.95
N ALA A 154 1.74 -12.19 8.28
CA ALA A 154 1.53 -10.89 8.90
C ALA A 154 0.30 -10.86 9.84
N MET A 155 -0.68 -11.74 9.60
CA MET A 155 -1.94 -11.81 10.36
C MET A 155 -1.95 -12.84 11.50
N VAL A 156 -0.93 -13.68 11.62
CA VAL A 156 -0.92 -14.84 12.52
C VAL A 156 -1.08 -14.47 14.00
N HIS A 157 -0.60 -13.29 14.39
CA HIS A 157 -0.74 -12.77 15.77
C HIS A 157 -1.94 -11.82 15.95
N ARG A 158 -2.84 -11.75 14.93
CA ARG A 158 -4.07 -10.93 14.89
C ARG A 158 -3.81 -9.45 15.19
N PRO A 159 -2.93 -8.80 14.44
CA PRO A 159 -2.68 -7.39 14.63
C PRO A 159 -3.92 -6.57 14.24
N PRO A 160 -4.23 -5.48 14.96
CA PRO A 160 -5.30 -4.56 14.56
C PRO A 160 -4.97 -3.72 13.34
N ILE A 161 -3.70 -3.67 12.92
CA ILE A 161 -3.24 -2.91 11.76
C ILE A 161 -2.41 -3.81 10.84
N LEU A 162 -2.72 -3.82 9.56
CA LEU A 162 -1.96 -4.49 8.51
C LEU A 162 -1.40 -3.47 7.53
N ILE A 163 -0.09 -3.49 7.33
CA ILE A 163 0.61 -2.67 6.35
C ILE A 163 0.99 -3.53 5.15
N LEU A 164 0.62 -3.09 3.97
CA LEU A 164 0.92 -3.73 2.68
C LEU A 164 1.84 -2.80 1.87
N ASP A 165 3.11 -3.18 1.73
CA ASP A 165 4.07 -2.37 0.97
C ASP A 165 4.06 -2.79 -0.50
N GLU A 166 3.49 -1.95 -1.37
CA GLU A 166 3.33 -2.16 -2.81
C GLU A 166 2.82 -3.59 -3.17
N PRO A 167 1.67 -4.02 -2.63
CA PRO A 167 1.27 -5.44 -2.65
C PRO A 167 0.96 -5.96 -4.06
N THR A 168 0.71 -5.09 -5.03
CA THR A 168 0.37 -5.46 -6.41
C THR A 168 1.48 -5.16 -7.41
N ALA A 169 2.66 -4.71 -6.95
CA ALA A 169 3.80 -4.46 -7.82
C ALA A 169 4.23 -5.74 -8.57
N GLY A 170 4.26 -5.68 -9.90
CA GLY A 170 4.64 -6.80 -10.75
C GLY A 170 3.64 -7.98 -10.78
N VAL A 171 2.40 -7.74 -10.34
CA VAL A 171 1.33 -8.75 -10.33
C VAL A 171 0.37 -8.50 -11.50
N ASP A 172 -0.08 -9.57 -12.15
CA ASP A 172 -1.09 -9.49 -13.20
C ASP A 172 -2.46 -9.01 -12.67
N ILE A 173 -3.34 -8.61 -13.59
CA ILE A 173 -4.63 -8.00 -13.26
C ILE A 173 -5.52 -8.95 -12.44
N GLU A 174 -5.55 -10.24 -12.77
CA GLU A 174 -6.42 -11.21 -12.08
C GLU A 174 -5.99 -11.39 -10.63
N LEU A 175 -4.69 -11.58 -10.39
CA LEU A 175 -4.12 -11.71 -9.04
C LEU A 175 -4.28 -10.41 -8.23
N ARG A 176 -4.20 -9.24 -8.88
CA ARG A 176 -4.44 -7.94 -8.26
C ARG A 176 -5.89 -7.85 -7.73
N VAL A 177 -6.88 -8.18 -8.56
CA VAL A 177 -8.30 -8.17 -8.16
C VAL A 177 -8.57 -9.15 -7.03
N GLN A 178 -7.95 -10.35 -7.06
CA GLN A 178 -8.07 -11.31 -5.95
C GLN A 178 -7.50 -10.74 -4.66
N LEU A 179 -6.30 -10.14 -4.69
CA LEU A 179 -5.69 -9.54 -3.52
C LEU A 179 -6.56 -8.42 -2.93
N TRP A 180 -7.15 -7.58 -3.78
CA TRP A 180 -8.07 -6.52 -3.36
C TRP A 180 -9.28 -7.06 -2.61
N LYS A 181 -9.86 -8.20 -3.06
CA LYS A 181 -10.97 -8.87 -2.35
C LYS A 181 -10.53 -9.32 -0.95
N TYR A 182 -9.32 -9.88 -0.80
CA TYR A 182 -8.80 -10.27 0.52
C TYR A 182 -8.57 -9.07 1.42
N VAL A 183 -8.01 -7.99 0.90
CA VAL A 183 -7.79 -6.74 1.66
C VAL A 183 -9.12 -6.20 2.19
N ARG A 184 -10.16 -6.12 1.34
CA ARG A 184 -11.50 -5.70 1.76
C ARG A 184 -12.08 -6.61 2.84
N LYS A 185 -12.01 -7.92 2.66
CA LYS A 185 -12.49 -8.90 3.64
C LYS A 185 -11.79 -8.78 4.99
N LEU A 186 -10.49 -8.50 5.02
CA LEU A 186 -9.74 -8.25 6.25
C LEU A 186 -10.21 -6.97 6.93
N ASN A 187 -10.46 -5.91 6.16
CA ASN A 187 -10.95 -4.64 6.67
C ASN A 187 -12.38 -4.76 7.21
N GLU A 188 -13.29 -5.45 6.52
CA GLU A 188 -14.66 -5.75 6.98
C GLU A 188 -14.66 -6.51 8.33
N ASN A 189 -13.63 -7.31 8.59
CA ASN A 189 -13.41 -7.99 9.87
C ASN A 189 -12.77 -7.07 10.94
N GLY A 190 -12.65 -5.77 10.69
CA GLY A 190 -12.21 -4.75 11.63
C GLY A 190 -10.71 -4.45 11.63
N THR A 191 -9.92 -5.04 10.72
CA THR A 191 -8.49 -4.72 10.58
C THR A 191 -8.33 -3.37 9.87
N THR A 192 -7.54 -2.46 10.44
CA THR A 192 -7.11 -1.24 9.75
C THR A 192 -6.05 -1.61 8.71
N ILE A 193 -6.20 -1.17 7.48
CA ILE A 193 -5.26 -1.46 6.39
C ILE A 193 -4.50 -0.20 5.99
N ILE A 194 -3.19 -0.30 5.86
CA ILE A 194 -2.35 0.73 5.26
C ILE A 194 -1.74 0.14 3.99
N LEU A 195 -2.02 0.78 2.87
CA LEU A 195 -1.55 0.36 1.56
C LEU A 195 -0.58 1.40 1.03
N THR A 196 0.65 1.01 0.72
CA THR A 196 1.52 1.87 -0.08
C THR A 196 1.43 1.50 -1.54
N THR A 197 1.38 2.48 -2.40
CA THR A 197 1.33 2.26 -3.85
C THR A 197 1.84 3.48 -4.62
N HIS A 198 2.24 3.27 -5.85
CA HIS A 198 2.47 4.34 -6.82
C HIS A 198 1.40 4.32 -7.93
N TYR A 199 0.43 3.40 -7.85
CA TYR A 199 -0.70 3.31 -8.77
C TYR A 199 -1.92 4.01 -8.19
N LEU A 200 -2.38 5.06 -8.86
CA LEU A 200 -3.58 5.80 -8.45
C LEU A 200 -4.83 4.92 -8.47
N GLU A 201 -4.96 4.06 -9.49
CA GLU A 201 -6.08 3.13 -9.66
C GLU A 201 -6.27 2.21 -8.44
N GLU A 202 -5.18 1.71 -7.85
CA GLU A 202 -5.23 0.88 -6.66
C GLU A 202 -5.73 1.66 -5.44
N ALA A 203 -5.26 2.90 -5.28
CA ALA A 203 -5.71 3.78 -4.21
C ALA A 203 -7.19 4.19 -4.39
N GLU A 204 -7.62 4.47 -5.62
CA GLU A 204 -9.01 4.78 -5.96
C GLU A 204 -9.93 3.59 -5.70
N GLU A 205 -9.51 2.38 -6.03
CA GLU A 205 -10.34 1.20 -5.86
C GLU A 205 -10.50 0.81 -4.38
N LEU A 206 -9.42 0.83 -3.60
CA LEU A 206 -9.40 0.26 -2.27
C LEU A 206 -9.59 1.25 -1.13
N CYS A 207 -9.01 2.46 -1.25
CA CYS A 207 -8.83 3.32 -0.09
C CYS A 207 -10.03 4.21 0.21
N ASP A 208 -10.28 4.45 1.50
CA ASP A 208 -11.25 5.43 1.99
C ASP A 208 -10.63 6.83 2.05
N LYS A 209 -9.34 6.87 2.45
CA LYS A 209 -8.55 8.08 2.61
C LYS A 209 -7.15 7.86 2.02
N ILE A 210 -6.61 8.88 1.37
CA ILE A 210 -5.32 8.81 0.69
C ILE A 210 -4.46 9.98 1.14
N ALA A 211 -3.19 9.70 1.45
CA ALA A 211 -2.16 10.72 1.58
C ALA A 211 -1.15 10.60 0.43
N ILE A 212 -0.82 11.72 -0.17
CA ILE A 212 0.18 11.81 -1.24
C ILE A 212 1.49 12.23 -0.60
N LEU A 213 2.48 11.34 -0.70
CA LEU A 213 3.85 11.57 -0.24
C LEU A 213 4.75 11.85 -1.44
N ASP A 214 5.45 12.99 -1.43
CA ASP A 214 6.46 13.33 -2.42
C ASP A 214 7.68 13.94 -1.74
N LYS A 215 8.87 13.47 -2.10
CA LYS A 215 10.17 13.94 -1.58
C LYS A 215 10.19 14.06 -0.05
N GLY A 216 9.61 13.07 0.62
CA GLY A 216 9.58 13.00 2.08
C GLY A 216 8.52 13.86 2.76
N LYS A 217 7.64 14.54 2.03
CA LYS A 217 6.59 15.42 2.58
C LYS A 217 5.20 14.94 2.17
N ILE A 218 4.22 15.12 3.07
CA ILE A 218 2.82 14.98 2.70
C ILE A 218 2.40 16.21 1.91
N VAL A 219 2.11 16.02 0.61
CA VAL A 219 1.63 17.07 -0.27
C VAL A 219 0.14 17.32 -0.04
N LYS A 220 -0.63 16.23 0.11
CA LYS A 220 -2.06 16.28 0.34
C LYS A 220 -2.51 15.03 1.11
N SER A 221 -3.50 15.18 1.98
CA SER A 221 -4.19 14.08 2.63
C SER A 221 -5.67 14.39 2.72
N ALA A 222 -6.51 13.59 2.07
CA ALA A 222 -7.94 13.81 2.00
C ALA A 222 -8.70 12.49 1.81
N SER A 223 -10.03 12.53 1.87
CA SER A 223 -10.85 11.39 1.45
C SER A 223 -10.61 11.10 -0.03
N LYS A 224 -10.86 9.86 -0.46
CA LYS A 224 -10.81 9.50 -1.88
C LYS A 224 -11.69 10.44 -2.72
N GLN A 225 -12.89 10.75 -2.23
CA GLN A 225 -13.85 11.57 -2.92
C GLN A 225 -13.34 13.00 -3.13
N ASP A 226 -12.80 13.64 -2.08
CA ASP A 226 -12.23 14.99 -2.17
C ASP A 226 -11.05 15.06 -3.14
N LEU A 227 -10.19 13.99 -3.16
CA LEU A 227 -9.06 13.95 -4.09
C LEU A 227 -9.49 13.81 -5.54
N LEU A 228 -10.56 13.04 -5.81
CA LEU A 228 -11.11 12.90 -7.15
C LEU A 228 -11.85 14.16 -7.61
N GLU A 229 -12.51 14.87 -6.69
CA GLU A 229 -13.17 16.13 -6.96
C GLU A 229 -12.17 17.27 -7.27
N ASP A 230 -11.00 17.22 -6.62
CA ASP A 230 -9.92 18.20 -6.85
C ASP A 230 -9.06 17.88 -8.09
N ALA A 231 -9.23 16.72 -8.70
CA ALA A 231 -8.55 16.41 -9.96
C ALA A 231 -9.15 17.26 -11.10
N ASP A 232 -8.55 18.40 -11.36
CA ASP A 232 -8.99 19.35 -12.39
C ASP A 232 -8.83 18.84 -13.82
N SER A 233 -8.04 17.77 -14.01
CA SER A 233 -7.85 17.18 -15.35
C SER A 233 -7.53 15.68 -15.28
N LYS A 234 -8.08 14.93 -16.23
CA LYS A 234 -7.69 13.56 -16.56
C LYS A 234 -7.06 13.54 -17.94
N THR A 235 -6.07 12.67 -18.13
CA THR A 235 -5.46 12.43 -19.43
C THR A 235 -5.87 11.05 -19.92
N ILE A 236 -6.45 10.99 -21.10
CA ILE A 236 -6.62 9.73 -21.84
C ILE A 236 -5.49 9.64 -22.85
N SER A 237 -4.78 8.51 -22.85
CA SER A 237 -3.74 8.20 -23.84
C SER A 237 -4.17 6.98 -24.63
N VAL A 238 -4.29 7.13 -25.94
CA VAL A 238 -4.73 6.07 -26.87
C VAL A 238 -3.69 5.89 -27.95
N LYS A 239 -3.19 4.66 -28.09
CA LYS A 239 -2.27 4.35 -29.19
C LYS A 239 -3.05 4.21 -30.48
N VAL A 240 -2.79 5.09 -31.44
CA VAL A 240 -3.46 5.12 -32.75
C VAL A 240 -2.64 4.38 -33.81
N ARG A 241 -3.33 3.69 -34.73
CA ARG A 241 -2.66 2.98 -35.85
C ARG A 241 -2.24 3.93 -36.95
N GLU A 242 -3.05 4.95 -37.18
CA GLU A 242 -2.80 6.00 -38.17
C GLU A 242 -2.92 7.35 -37.48
N THR A 243 -2.08 8.31 -37.88
CA THR A 243 -2.09 9.64 -37.27
C THR A 243 -3.40 10.35 -37.64
N PRO A 244 -4.27 10.67 -36.66
CA PRO A 244 -5.52 11.35 -36.94
C PRO A 244 -5.25 12.80 -37.39
N ASP A 245 -6.20 13.38 -38.12
CA ASP A 245 -6.17 14.82 -38.44
C ASP A 245 -6.46 15.63 -37.17
N LEU A 246 -5.41 16.18 -36.56
CA LEU A 246 -5.50 16.99 -35.35
C LEU A 246 -6.30 18.28 -35.54
N ASN A 247 -6.59 18.69 -36.79
CA ASN A 247 -7.44 19.85 -37.10
C ASN A 247 -8.93 19.50 -37.05
N HIS A 248 -9.28 18.23 -36.82
CA HIS A 248 -10.68 17.86 -36.65
C HIS A 248 -11.31 18.63 -35.47
N PRO A 249 -12.49 19.25 -35.64
CA PRO A 249 -13.10 20.15 -34.64
C PRO A 249 -13.15 19.55 -33.23
N ILE A 250 -13.51 18.27 -33.10
CA ILE A 250 -13.60 17.56 -31.83
C ILE A 250 -12.22 17.42 -31.15
N LEU A 251 -11.16 17.10 -31.92
CA LEU A 251 -9.81 16.95 -31.38
C LEU A 251 -9.20 18.30 -30.98
N LEU A 252 -9.53 19.36 -31.68
CA LEU A 252 -9.16 20.73 -31.32
C LEU A 252 -9.86 21.16 -30.01
N GLU A 253 -11.17 20.91 -29.91
CA GLU A 253 -11.96 21.23 -28.70
C GLU A 253 -11.46 20.48 -27.47
N LEU A 254 -11.04 19.26 -27.65
CA LEU A 254 -10.48 18.40 -26.58
C LEU A 254 -9.00 18.69 -26.28
N GLY A 255 -8.35 19.59 -27.01
CA GLY A 255 -6.92 19.88 -26.84
C GLY A 255 -6.03 18.66 -27.06
N ALA A 256 -6.39 17.79 -28.02
CA ALA A 256 -5.69 16.57 -28.31
C ALA A 256 -4.27 16.84 -28.84
N ASN A 257 -3.31 16.05 -28.33
CA ASN A 257 -1.92 16.07 -28.78
C ASN A 257 -1.47 14.65 -29.13
N ILE A 258 -0.55 14.54 -30.08
CA ILE A 258 0.05 13.26 -30.46
C ILE A 258 1.55 13.31 -30.16
N ASN A 259 2.08 12.24 -29.55
CA ASN A 259 3.51 12.14 -29.29
C ASN A 259 4.24 11.32 -30.38
N ASP A 260 5.57 11.29 -30.34
CA ASP A 260 6.44 10.61 -31.32
C ASP A 260 6.19 9.07 -31.38
N ASN A 261 5.48 8.51 -30.40
CA ASN A 261 5.14 7.09 -30.33
C ASN A 261 3.74 6.76 -30.89
N ASN A 262 3.11 7.69 -31.62
CA ASN A 262 1.74 7.58 -32.10
C ASN A 262 0.70 7.39 -30.97
N GLU A 263 0.90 8.00 -29.80
CA GLU A 263 -0.08 8.09 -28.75
C GLU A 263 -0.80 9.43 -28.81
N LEU A 264 -2.09 9.36 -29.06
CA LEU A 264 -3.01 10.50 -28.96
C LEU A 264 -3.33 10.70 -27.46
N THR A 265 -3.04 11.89 -26.94
CA THR A 265 -3.34 12.29 -25.58
C THR A 265 -4.38 13.41 -25.55
N VAL A 266 -5.39 13.23 -24.72
CA VAL A 266 -6.46 14.22 -24.49
C VAL A 266 -6.50 14.52 -23.00
N ASN A 267 -6.37 15.81 -22.65
CA ASN A 267 -6.56 16.30 -21.30
C ASN A 267 -7.96 16.89 -21.16
N PHE A 268 -8.76 16.37 -20.24
CA PHE A 268 -10.12 16.85 -20.05
C PHE A 268 -10.48 16.97 -18.57
N ASN A 269 -11.40 17.86 -18.27
CA ASN A 269 -11.95 17.98 -16.93
C ASN A 269 -13.10 16.96 -16.75
N PRO A 270 -12.96 15.96 -15.86
CA PRO A 270 -13.98 14.92 -15.66
C PRO A 270 -15.30 15.46 -15.09
N LYS A 271 -15.32 16.69 -14.59
CA LYS A 271 -16.52 17.38 -14.12
C LYS A 271 -17.36 17.95 -15.29
N ILE A 272 -16.73 18.12 -16.45
CA ILE A 272 -17.35 18.75 -17.62
C ILE A 272 -17.65 17.70 -18.70
N ILE A 273 -16.74 16.76 -18.92
CA ILE A 273 -16.82 15.76 -20.00
C ILE A 273 -16.65 14.36 -19.38
N ASN A 274 -17.57 13.45 -19.70
CA ASN A 274 -17.44 12.06 -19.29
C ASN A 274 -16.42 11.32 -20.20
N SER A 275 -15.54 10.50 -19.63
CA SER A 275 -14.55 9.73 -20.38
C SER A 275 -15.16 8.82 -21.46
N ARG A 276 -16.44 8.42 -21.32
CA ARG A 276 -17.17 7.65 -22.33
C ARG A 276 -17.59 8.47 -23.57
N GLU A 277 -17.59 9.78 -23.45
CA GLU A 277 -17.91 10.69 -24.57
C GLU A 277 -16.67 11.02 -25.41
N ILE A 278 -15.47 10.69 -24.88
CA ILE A 278 -14.19 10.91 -25.56
C ILE A 278 -13.75 9.67 -26.34
N LEU A 279 -14.15 8.49 -25.92
CA LEU A 279 -13.84 7.20 -26.55
C LEU A 279 -14.91 6.82 -27.58
#